data_92e8d311fc490ab74f21b6cee7159af4
#
_entry.id   92e8d311fc490ab74f21b6cee7159af4
#
_cell.length_a   1.000
_cell.length_b   1.000
_cell.length_c   1.000
_cell.angle_alpha   90.00
_cell.angle_beta   90.00
_cell.angle_gamma   90.00
#
_symmetry.space_group_name_H-M   'P 1'
#
loop_
_entity.id
_entity.type
_entity.pdbx_description
1 polymer ?
#
loop_
_entity_poly.entity_id
_entity_poly.type
_entity_poly.pdbx_seq_one_letter_code
_entity_poly.pdbx_strand_id
1 'polypeptide(L)'
;MNTLLWFCQGIVAVVFLYSGINKSILNQQTLIARGQTGVTGLHPALIRFIGISEVLGAVGLIFPWWMGIAPVLTPVAAGCFAVIMVLAAITHTRLLLRTGNRRELQNIATNSVLFSLCVGIAWGRLVGL
;
A
#
# COMPACT_ATOMS: atom_id res chain seq x y z
N MET A 1 14.83 -14.84 -11.33
CA MET A 1 13.63 -14.01 -11.62
C MET A 1 12.61 -14.06 -10.49
N ASN A 2 12.21 -15.25 -10.09
CA ASN A 2 11.31 -15.39 -8.93
C ASN A 2 11.84 -14.74 -7.66
N THR A 3 13.13 -14.84 -7.39
CA THR A 3 13.76 -14.27 -6.20
C THR A 3 13.55 -12.77 -6.12
N LEU A 4 13.70 -12.05 -7.23
CA LEU A 4 13.47 -10.61 -7.26
C LEU A 4 12.01 -10.27 -6.98
N LEU A 5 11.06 -10.99 -7.58
CA LEU A 5 9.64 -10.79 -7.33
C LEU A 5 9.28 -11.10 -5.88
N TRP A 6 9.82 -12.15 -5.29
CA TRP A 6 9.62 -12.46 -3.88
C TRP A 6 10.15 -11.37 -2.97
N PHE A 7 11.31 -10.79 -3.33
CA PHE A 7 11.87 -9.68 -2.58
C PHE A 7 10.96 -8.45 -2.64
N CYS A 8 10.47 -8.11 -3.83
CA CYS A 8 9.53 -7.01 -4.01
C CYS A 8 8.21 -7.25 -3.25
N GLN A 9 7.66 -8.46 -3.34
CA GLN A 9 6.46 -8.84 -2.61
C GLN A 9 6.65 -8.70 -1.10
N GLY A 10 7.79 -9.15 -0.58
CA GLY A 10 8.13 -9.03 0.83
C GLY A 10 8.18 -7.57 1.30
N ILE A 11 8.85 -6.71 0.54
CA ILE A 11 8.94 -5.27 0.86
C ILE A 11 7.55 -4.65 0.88
N VAL A 12 6.77 -4.84 -0.17
CA VAL A 12 5.43 -4.25 -0.28
C VAL A 12 4.52 -4.79 0.82
N ALA A 13 4.56 -6.10 1.07
CA ALA A 13 3.74 -6.73 2.12
C ALA A 13 4.05 -6.17 3.50
N VAL A 14 5.33 -6.00 3.85
CA VAL A 14 5.74 -5.45 5.15
C VAL A 14 5.26 -3.99 5.29
N VAL A 15 5.45 -3.18 4.26
CA VAL A 15 5.02 -1.77 4.28
C VAL A 15 3.51 -1.66 4.48
N PHE A 16 2.72 -2.41 3.71
CA PHE A 16 1.26 -2.35 3.82
C PHE A 16 0.74 -3.03 5.09
N LEU A 17 1.39 -4.07 5.56
CA LEU A 17 1.05 -4.70 6.84
C LEU A 17 1.22 -3.71 7.99
N TYR A 18 2.35 -3.01 8.04
CA TYR A 18 2.62 -1.97 9.02
C TYR A 18 1.58 -0.85 8.95
N SER A 19 1.35 -0.32 7.74
CA SER A 19 0.37 0.73 7.51
C SER A 19 -1.05 0.29 7.88
N GLY A 20 -1.43 -0.91 7.45
CA GLY A 20 -2.76 -1.47 7.70
C GLY A 20 -3.03 -1.73 9.17
N ILE A 21 -2.07 -2.29 9.90
CA ILE A 21 -2.19 -2.49 11.35
C ILE A 21 -2.37 -1.15 12.05
N ASN A 22 -1.55 -0.16 11.73
CA ASN A 22 -1.65 1.17 12.34
C ASN A 22 -3.03 1.80 12.08
N LYS A 23 -3.52 1.75 10.84
CA LYS A 23 -4.85 2.28 10.49
C LYS A 23 -5.99 1.52 11.13
N SER A 24 -5.77 0.24 11.47
CA SER A 24 -6.79 -0.59 12.12
C SER A 24 -6.93 -0.32 13.61
N ILE A 25 -5.87 0.12 14.29
CA ILE A 25 -5.85 0.23 15.76
C ILE A 25 -5.62 1.65 16.28
N LEU A 26 -4.93 2.53 15.53
CA LEU A 26 -4.61 3.88 15.98
C LEU A 26 -5.70 4.87 15.57
N ASN A 27 -5.83 5.97 16.35
CA ASN A 27 -6.73 7.05 15.98
C ASN A 27 -6.09 7.95 14.90
N GLN A 28 -6.93 8.78 14.27
CA GLN A 28 -6.50 9.66 13.19
C GLN A 28 -5.38 10.61 13.61
N GLN A 29 -5.47 11.20 14.79
CA GLN A 29 -4.47 12.15 15.29
C GLN A 29 -3.10 11.48 15.43
N THR A 30 -3.06 10.27 15.98
CA THR A 30 -1.82 9.50 16.13
C THR A 30 -1.23 9.10 14.77
N LEU A 31 -2.07 8.71 13.82
CA LEU A 31 -1.63 8.38 12.46
C LEU A 31 -0.98 9.58 11.78
N ILE A 32 -1.61 10.74 11.87
CA ILE A 32 -1.06 11.99 11.30
C ILE A 32 0.26 12.35 11.97
N ALA A 33 0.34 12.24 13.30
CA ALA A 33 1.56 12.51 14.06
C ALA A 33 2.71 11.58 13.65
N ARG A 34 2.42 10.35 13.25
CA ARG A 34 3.40 9.37 12.75
C ARG A 34 3.74 9.51 11.26
N GLY A 35 3.20 10.51 10.59
CA GLY A 35 3.47 10.78 9.19
C GLY A 35 2.49 10.14 8.20
N GLN A 36 1.48 9.43 8.66
CA GLN A 36 0.43 8.89 7.81
C GLN A 36 -0.67 9.95 7.57
N THR A 37 -0.29 11.00 6.90
CA THR A 37 -1.15 12.18 6.68
C THR A 37 -2.25 11.95 5.66
N GLY A 38 -2.17 10.87 4.89
CA GLY A 38 -3.20 10.50 3.90
C GLY A 38 -4.58 10.24 4.50
N VAL A 39 -4.67 10.02 5.83
CA VAL A 39 -5.94 9.84 6.53
C VAL A 39 -6.60 11.15 6.94
N THR A 40 -5.99 12.29 6.65
CA THR A 40 -6.50 13.62 7.00
C THR A 40 -7.89 13.83 6.39
N GLY A 41 -8.85 14.18 7.23
CA GLY A 41 -10.22 14.46 6.79
C GLY A 41 -11.09 13.23 6.54
N LEU A 42 -10.56 12.01 6.72
CA LEU A 42 -11.34 10.79 6.54
C LEU A 42 -12.13 10.44 7.81
N HIS A 43 -13.31 9.85 7.59
CA HIS A 43 -14.12 9.33 8.70
C HIS A 43 -13.38 8.14 9.36
N PRO A 44 -13.43 8.01 10.71
CA PRO A 44 -12.76 6.91 11.41
C PRO A 44 -13.11 5.51 10.90
N ALA A 45 -14.37 5.28 10.53
CA ALA A 45 -14.80 4.00 9.96
C ALA A 45 -14.10 3.70 8.63
N LEU A 46 -13.90 4.72 7.78
CA LEU A 46 -13.20 4.58 6.50
C LEU A 46 -11.71 4.27 6.71
N ILE A 47 -11.08 4.91 7.70
CA ILE A 47 -9.68 4.63 8.06
C ILE A 47 -9.53 3.17 8.48
N ARG A 48 -10.44 2.66 9.32
CA ARG A 48 -10.45 1.25 9.74
C ARG A 48 -10.63 0.30 8.56
N PHE A 49 -11.57 0.63 7.67
CA PHE A 49 -11.80 -0.17 6.46
C PHE A 49 -10.54 -0.24 5.58
N ILE A 50 -9.89 0.89 5.34
CA ILE A 50 -8.64 0.94 4.57
C ILE A 50 -7.56 0.11 5.26
N GLY A 51 -7.41 0.25 6.57
CA GLY A 51 -6.41 -0.50 7.34
C GLY A 51 -6.59 -2.00 7.25
N ILE A 52 -7.80 -2.48 7.45
CA ILE A 52 -8.12 -3.91 7.34
C ILE A 52 -7.89 -4.41 5.91
N SER A 53 -8.28 -3.63 4.91
CA SER A 53 -8.07 -3.96 3.50
C SER A 53 -6.59 -4.06 3.15
N GLU A 54 -5.75 -3.18 3.70
CA GLU A 54 -4.30 -3.23 3.51
C GLU A 54 -3.68 -4.47 4.13
N VAL A 55 -4.13 -4.87 5.32
CA VAL A 55 -3.68 -6.12 5.97
C VAL A 55 -4.06 -7.33 5.13
N LEU A 56 -5.31 -7.41 4.68
CA LEU A 56 -5.77 -8.51 3.83
C LEU A 56 -5.02 -8.54 2.49
N GLY A 57 -4.76 -7.36 1.91
CA GLY A 57 -3.98 -7.25 0.69
C GLY A 57 -2.54 -7.72 0.87
N ALA A 58 -1.90 -7.40 2.00
CA ALA A 58 -0.56 -7.88 2.31
C ALA A 58 -0.51 -9.41 2.41
N VAL A 59 -1.50 -10.02 3.03
CA VAL A 59 -1.67 -11.48 3.05
C VAL A 59 -1.86 -12.01 1.63
N GLY A 60 -2.68 -11.36 0.83
CA GLY A 60 -2.95 -11.71 -0.56
C GLY A 60 -1.74 -11.59 -1.48
N LEU A 61 -0.75 -10.76 -1.14
CA LEU A 61 0.50 -10.68 -1.90
C LEU A 61 1.38 -11.92 -1.74
N ILE A 62 1.34 -12.58 -0.61
CA ILE A 62 2.29 -13.64 -0.25
C ILE A 62 1.66 -15.02 -0.34
N PHE A 63 0.58 -15.26 0.42
CA PHE A 63 0.09 -16.60 0.68
C PHE A 63 -0.49 -17.31 -0.56
N PRO A 64 -1.31 -16.66 -1.42
CA PRO A 64 -1.89 -17.36 -2.57
C PRO A 64 -0.84 -17.94 -3.51
N TRP A 65 0.20 -17.16 -3.79
CA TRP A 65 1.28 -17.61 -4.66
C TRP A 65 2.17 -18.66 -3.98
N TRP A 66 2.47 -18.46 -2.69
CA TRP A 66 3.31 -19.37 -1.92
C TRP A 66 2.66 -20.75 -1.73
N MET A 67 1.37 -20.77 -1.43
CA MET A 67 0.63 -22.01 -1.19
C MET A 67 0.12 -22.66 -2.49
N GLY A 68 0.18 -21.96 -3.60
CA GLY A 68 -0.40 -22.44 -4.86
C GLY A 68 -1.91 -22.51 -4.87
N ILE A 69 -2.57 -21.84 -3.92
CA ILE A 69 -4.02 -21.79 -3.80
C ILE A 69 -4.51 -20.45 -4.34
N ALA A 70 -5.25 -20.50 -5.46
CA ALA A 70 -5.75 -19.31 -6.14
C ALA A 70 -4.63 -18.25 -6.38
N PRO A 71 -3.52 -18.62 -7.05
CA PRO A 71 -2.36 -17.75 -7.20
C PRO A 71 -2.66 -16.43 -7.91
N VAL A 72 -3.76 -16.36 -8.66
CA VAL A 72 -4.23 -15.13 -9.31
C VAL A 72 -4.55 -14.01 -8.30
N LEU A 73 -4.80 -14.35 -7.04
CA LEU A 73 -5.05 -13.33 -6.01
C LEU A 73 -3.82 -12.46 -5.73
N THR A 74 -2.62 -12.99 -5.94
CA THR A 74 -1.38 -12.21 -5.76
C THR A 74 -1.28 -11.04 -6.74
N PRO A 75 -1.37 -11.22 -8.07
CA PRO A 75 -1.37 -10.08 -8.98
C PRO A 75 -2.60 -9.18 -8.81
N VAL A 76 -3.75 -9.73 -8.41
CA VAL A 76 -4.93 -8.91 -8.09
C VAL A 76 -4.66 -8.01 -6.89
N ALA A 77 -4.10 -8.54 -5.81
CA ALA A 77 -3.71 -7.74 -4.63
C ALA A 77 -2.70 -6.64 -5.00
N ALA A 78 -1.69 -6.98 -5.80
CA ALA A 78 -0.70 -6.01 -6.28
C ALA A 78 -1.36 -4.90 -7.12
N GLY A 79 -2.28 -5.25 -8.00
CA GLY A 79 -3.04 -4.28 -8.79
C GLY A 79 -3.89 -3.34 -7.93
N CYS A 80 -4.55 -3.88 -6.90
CA CYS A 80 -5.33 -3.08 -5.95
C CYS A 80 -4.42 -2.10 -5.20
N PHE A 81 -3.25 -2.52 -4.75
CA PHE A 81 -2.29 -1.63 -4.10
C PHE A 81 -1.76 -0.55 -5.06
N ALA A 82 -1.55 -0.88 -6.32
CA ALA A 82 -1.16 0.12 -7.32
C ALA A 82 -2.21 1.23 -7.43
N VAL A 83 -3.49 0.88 -7.47
CA VAL A 83 -4.59 1.85 -7.48
C VAL A 83 -4.59 2.69 -6.20
N ILE A 84 -4.42 2.06 -5.04
CA ILE A 84 -4.34 2.76 -3.74
C ILE A 84 -3.17 3.76 -3.75
N MET A 85 -2.03 3.41 -4.33
CA MET A 85 -0.86 4.29 -4.40
C MET A 85 -1.11 5.51 -5.28
N VAL A 86 -1.86 5.37 -6.37
CA VAL A 86 -2.28 6.50 -7.20
C VAL A 86 -3.17 7.45 -6.40
N LEU A 87 -4.17 6.91 -5.70
CA LEU A 87 -5.08 7.71 -4.87
C LEU A 87 -4.33 8.40 -3.74
N ALA A 88 -3.41 7.70 -3.09
CA ALA A 88 -2.56 8.26 -2.03
C ALA A 88 -1.66 9.38 -2.57
N ALA A 89 -1.06 9.21 -3.73
CA ALA A 89 -0.23 10.24 -4.35
C ALA A 89 -1.04 11.50 -4.65
N ILE A 90 -2.26 11.37 -5.13
CA ILE A 90 -3.18 12.49 -5.34
C ILE A 90 -3.47 13.19 -4.02
N THR A 91 -3.77 12.45 -2.97
CA THR A 91 -4.05 12.99 -1.64
C THR A 91 -2.85 13.77 -1.10
N HIS A 92 -1.65 13.21 -1.16
CA HIS A 92 -0.45 13.86 -0.67
C HIS A 92 -0.08 15.10 -1.51
N THR A 93 -0.33 15.06 -2.82
CA THR A 93 -0.14 16.24 -3.69
C THR A 93 -1.08 17.37 -3.26
N ARG A 94 -2.34 17.06 -2.99
CA ARG A 94 -3.30 18.06 -2.49
C ARG A 94 -2.88 18.63 -1.15
N LEU A 95 -2.38 17.79 -0.24
CA LEU A 95 -1.88 18.23 1.06
C LEU A 95 -0.65 19.12 0.91
N LEU A 96 0.27 18.78 0.02
CA LEU A 96 1.45 19.59 -0.28
C LEU A 96 1.04 20.99 -0.77
N LEU A 97 0.09 21.06 -1.69
CA LEU A 97 -0.39 22.34 -2.24
C LEU A 97 -1.12 23.18 -1.18
N ARG A 98 -1.78 22.56 -0.22
CA ARG A 98 -2.52 23.23 0.85
C ARG A 98 -1.60 23.72 1.96
N THR A 99 -0.66 22.89 2.41
CA THR A 99 0.12 23.11 3.63
C THR A 99 1.55 23.59 3.36
N GLY A 100 2.07 23.34 2.15
CA GLY A 100 3.47 23.60 1.82
C GLY A 100 4.44 22.71 2.58
N ASN A 101 3.98 21.65 3.26
CA ASN A 101 4.82 20.78 4.05
C ASN A 101 5.64 19.85 3.14
N ARG A 102 6.95 20.02 3.14
CA ARG A 102 7.86 19.23 2.30
C ARG A 102 7.86 17.74 2.62
N ARG A 103 7.38 17.34 3.81
CA ARG A 103 7.23 15.93 4.16
C ARG A 103 6.29 15.20 3.19
N GLU A 104 5.34 15.91 2.61
CA GLU A 104 4.45 15.33 1.59
C GLU A 104 5.19 14.95 0.31
N LEU A 105 6.31 15.60 -0.01
CA LEU A 105 7.15 15.16 -1.13
C LEU A 105 7.76 13.78 -0.89
N GLN A 106 8.16 13.47 0.35
CA GLN A 106 8.65 12.14 0.70
C GLN A 106 7.54 11.10 0.57
N ASN A 107 6.33 11.43 0.99
CA ASN A 107 5.17 10.56 0.86
C ASN A 107 4.84 10.28 -0.61
N ILE A 108 4.88 11.30 -1.45
CA ILE A 108 4.65 11.16 -2.90
C ILE A 108 5.73 10.25 -3.52
N ALA A 109 7.00 10.47 -3.18
CA ALA A 109 8.11 9.66 -3.67
C ALA A 109 7.96 8.20 -3.24
N THR A 110 7.64 7.95 -1.97
CA THR A 110 7.41 6.59 -1.44
C THR A 110 6.26 5.91 -2.16
N ASN A 111 5.14 6.61 -2.36
CA ASN A 111 3.99 6.07 -3.08
C ASN A 111 4.33 5.75 -4.53
N SER A 112 5.16 6.56 -5.18
CA SER A 112 5.60 6.30 -6.56
C SER A 112 6.47 5.07 -6.66
N VAL A 113 7.38 4.86 -5.71
CA VAL A 113 8.21 3.65 -5.64
C VAL A 113 7.35 2.42 -5.39
N LEU A 114 6.44 2.48 -4.41
CA LEU A 114 5.53 1.38 -4.11
C LEU A 114 4.62 1.05 -5.30
N PHE A 115 4.13 2.06 -5.99
CA PHE A 115 3.34 1.87 -7.22
C PHE A 115 4.14 1.07 -8.26
N SER A 116 5.38 1.47 -8.51
CA SER A 116 6.25 0.79 -9.48
C SER A 116 6.50 -0.67 -9.10
N LEU A 117 6.74 -0.93 -7.80
CA LEU A 117 6.90 -2.29 -7.29
C LEU A 117 5.62 -3.12 -7.48
N CYS A 118 4.46 -2.54 -7.16
CA CYS A 118 3.17 -3.21 -7.31
C CYS A 118 2.87 -3.57 -8.77
N VAL A 119 3.14 -2.66 -9.70
CA VAL A 119 2.97 -2.91 -11.14
C VAL A 119 3.91 -4.03 -11.60
N GLY A 120 5.16 -4.01 -11.15
CA GLY A 120 6.15 -5.05 -11.47
C GLY A 120 5.73 -6.42 -10.95
N ILE A 121 5.21 -6.49 -9.71
CA ILE A 121 4.70 -7.73 -9.11
C ILE A 121 3.48 -8.24 -9.91
N ALA A 122 2.52 -7.35 -10.16
CA ALA A 122 1.30 -7.72 -10.90
C ALA A 122 1.65 -8.29 -12.27
N TRP A 123 2.49 -7.59 -13.02
CA TRP A 123 2.93 -8.04 -14.35
C TRP A 123 3.70 -9.35 -14.27
N GLY A 124 4.74 -9.43 -13.43
CA GLY A 124 5.57 -10.62 -13.31
C GLY A 124 4.78 -11.86 -12.96
N ARG A 125 3.82 -11.75 -12.03
CA ARG A 125 2.98 -12.87 -11.62
C ARG A 125 1.90 -13.23 -12.65
N LEU A 126 1.43 -12.25 -13.43
CA LEU A 126 0.50 -12.53 -14.53
C LEU A 126 1.17 -13.29 -15.67
N VAL A 127 2.43 -13.01 -15.95
CA VAL A 127 3.17 -13.73 -16.99
C VAL A 127 3.84 -15.02 -16.49
N GLY A 128 3.59 -15.40 -15.24
CA GLY A 128 4.02 -16.69 -14.67
C GLY A 128 5.43 -16.74 -14.11
N LEU A 129 6.00 -15.60 -13.78
CA LEU A 129 7.34 -15.54 -13.14
C LEU A 129 7.34 -15.87 -11.66
#